data_2a400701cda35792f3752c1c6890b13f
#
_entry.id   2a400701cda35792f3752c1c6890b13f
#
_cell.length_a   1.000
_cell.length_b   1.000
_cell.length_c   1.000
_cell.angle_alpha   90.00
_cell.angle_beta   90.00
_cell.angle_gamma   90.00
#
_symmetry.space_group_name_H-M   'P 1'
#
loop_
_entity.id
_entity.type
_entity.pdbx_description
1 polymer ?
#
loop_
_entity_poly.entity_id
_entity_poly.type
_entity_poly.pdbx_seq_one_letter_code
_entity_poly.pdbx_strand_id
1 'polypeptide(L)'
;MCSAATKPLDSLIRDRITDLQQDIPPSVTLMAVSKKKTALCERAAYDCGWRLFGESRIQEAVPKQEEVADLSDLVWHFIGTLQSNKAKKAIAHFHWIHSVDSLKLAQRLDRLSQEEHRRPNLCLQVKVLPAPHKSGWNIDELTKALPELYQLSHVAIRGLMVIPPLGLNREETRRCFLKAAHLFKTIQNESANHWTQFDQLSMGMSGDYQEASAAGSTI
;
A
#
# COMPACT_ATOMS: atom_id res chain seq x y z
N MET A 1 15.95 13.24 41.70
CA MET A 1 15.39 13.45 40.39
C MET A 1 15.86 12.29 39.52
N CYS A 2 15.04 11.24 39.32
CA CYS A 2 15.39 10.15 38.41
C CYS A 2 15.25 10.66 36.97
N SER A 3 16.37 10.81 36.25
CA SER A 3 16.40 10.98 34.81
C SER A 3 15.81 9.70 34.19
N ALA A 4 14.62 9.79 33.60
CA ALA A 4 14.07 8.69 32.80
C ALA A 4 15.03 8.52 31.61
N ALA A 5 15.83 7.45 31.64
CA ALA A 5 16.70 7.08 30.52
C ALA A 5 15.80 6.87 29.30
N THR A 6 16.00 7.69 28.26
CA THR A 6 15.29 7.54 26.99
C THR A 6 15.67 6.19 26.40
N LYS A 7 14.70 5.30 26.17
CA LYS A 7 14.96 4.00 25.54
C LYS A 7 15.67 4.19 24.19
N PRO A 8 16.63 3.33 23.83
CA PRO A 8 17.22 3.33 22.48
C PRO A 8 16.15 3.19 21.40
N LEU A 9 16.37 3.79 20.22
CA LEU A 9 15.44 3.79 19.10
C LEU A 9 15.01 2.36 18.71
N ASP A 10 15.95 1.45 18.65
CA ASP A 10 15.74 0.03 18.29
C ASP A 10 14.80 -0.67 19.28
N SER A 11 14.96 -0.40 20.59
CA SER A 11 14.07 -0.94 21.62
C SER A 11 12.65 -0.42 21.45
N LEU A 12 12.49 0.89 21.18
CA LEU A 12 11.16 1.48 20.97
C LEU A 12 10.46 0.90 19.72
N ILE A 13 11.21 0.70 18.65
CA ILE A 13 10.69 0.12 17.40
C ILE A 13 10.31 -1.35 17.64
N ARG A 14 11.16 -2.12 18.31
CA ARG A 14 10.91 -3.52 18.65
C ARG A 14 9.64 -3.68 19.50
N ASP A 15 9.51 -2.90 20.57
CA ASP A 15 8.32 -2.93 21.44
C ASP A 15 7.05 -2.67 20.61
N ARG A 16 7.05 -1.64 19.74
CA ARG A 16 5.92 -1.31 18.88
C ARG A 16 5.58 -2.40 17.87
N ILE A 17 6.57 -3.03 17.27
CA ILE A 17 6.38 -4.15 16.35
C ILE A 17 5.74 -5.32 17.09
N THR A 18 6.24 -5.65 18.29
CA THR A 18 5.71 -6.75 19.11
C THR A 18 4.25 -6.51 19.49
N ASP A 19 3.92 -5.29 19.94
CA ASP A 19 2.55 -4.92 20.28
C ASP A 19 1.60 -5.09 19.09
N LEU A 20 2.00 -4.57 17.91
CA LEU A 20 1.18 -4.67 16.69
C LEU A 20 0.99 -6.13 16.23
N GLN A 21 2.03 -6.97 16.36
CA GLN A 21 1.94 -8.39 15.98
C GLN A 21 1.00 -9.19 16.88
N GLN A 22 0.79 -8.76 18.14
CA GLN A 22 -0.19 -9.37 19.04
C GLN A 22 -1.63 -8.98 18.67
N ASP A 23 -1.83 -7.76 18.17
CA ASP A 23 -3.14 -7.21 17.86
C ASP A 23 -3.68 -7.61 16.48
N ILE A 24 -2.81 -8.06 15.58
CA ILE A 24 -3.14 -8.28 14.17
C ILE A 24 -3.01 -9.76 13.81
N PRO A 25 -4.03 -10.34 13.13
CA PRO A 25 -3.98 -11.73 12.72
C PRO A 25 -2.76 -12.03 11.83
N PRO A 26 -2.15 -13.22 11.93
CA PRO A 26 -0.99 -13.61 11.11
C PRO A 26 -1.26 -13.60 9.59
N SER A 27 -2.53 -13.62 9.19
CA SER A 27 -2.95 -13.52 7.77
C SER A 27 -2.85 -12.11 7.21
N VAL A 28 -2.62 -11.10 8.04
CA VAL A 28 -2.50 -9.69 7.62
C VAL A 28 -1.03 -9.30 7.60
N THR A 29 -0.58 -8.86 6.45
CA THR A 29 0.77 -8.33 6.27
C THR A 29 0.85 -6.88 6.74
N LEU A 30 1.69 -6.61 7.72
CA LEU A 30 1.95 -5.24 8.15
C LEU A 30 3.04 -4.58 7.32
N MET A 31 2.78 -3.37 6.88
CA MET A 31 3.74 -2.52 6.18
C MET A 31 4.13 -1.33 7.08
N ALA A 32 5.42 -1.17 7.33
CA ALA A 32 5.93 -0.01 8.08
C ALA A 32 5.95 1.24 7.20
N VAL A 33 5.10 2.22 7.52
CA VAL A 33 5.08 3.49 6.78
C VAL A 33 6.15 4.43 7.32
N SER A 34 7.26 4.53 6.58
CA SER A 34 8.49 5.26 6.98
C SER A 34 8.58 6.70 6.47
N LYS A 35 7.50 7.20 5.81
CA LYS A 35 7.47 8.61 5.37
C LYS A 35 7.82 9.56 6.52
N LYS A 36 8.65 10.58 6.23
CA LYS A 36 9.16 11.56 7.20
C LYS A 36 10.04 10.96 8.31
N LYS A 37 10.48 9.72 8.19
CA LYS A 37 11.47 9.11 9.08
C LYS A 37 12.81 9.02 8.35
N THR A 38 13.89 8.87 9.12
CA THR A 38 15.26 8.69 8.58
C THR A 38 15.53 7.24 8.26
N ALA A 39 16.51 6.95 7.42
CA ALA A 39 16.99 5.59 7.11
C ALA A 39 17.42 4.80 8.36
N LEU A 40 17.82 5.47 9.44
CA LEU A 40 18.11 4.82 10.72
C LEU A 40 16.89 4.11 11.31
N CYS A 41 15.67 4.67 11.14
CA CYS A 41 14.44 4.01 11.59
C CYS A 41 14.15 2.75 10.77
N GLU A 42 14.44 2.78 9.46
CA GLU A 42 14.26 1.64 8.57
C GLU A 42 15.26 0.53 8.92
N ARG A 43 16.52 0.87 9.17
CA ARG A 43 17.55 -0.06 9.61
C ARG A 43 17.19 -0.70 10.95
N ALA A 44 16.77 0.08 11.93
CA ALA A 44 16.32 -0.44 13.23
C ALA A 44 15.09 -1.38 13.10
N ALA A 45 14.14 -1.07 12.20
CA ALA A 45 13.02 -1.97 11.92
C ALA A 45 13.48 -3.24 11.19
N TYR A 46 14.44 -3.13 10.27
CA TYR A 46 15.05 -4.26 9.58
C TYR A 46 15.71 -5.24 10.56
N ASP A 47 16.46 -4.72 11.54
CA ASP A 47 17.10 -5.51 12.59
C ASP A 47 16.08 -6.22 13.51
N CYS A 48 14.84 -5.69 13.56
CA CYS A 48 13.71 -6.36 14.20
C CYS A 48 12.96 -7.35 13.28
N GLY A 49 13.50 -7.66 12.10
CA GLY A 49 12.91 -8.59 11.13
C GLY A 49 11.95 -7.97 10.13
N TRP A 50 11.78 -6.64 10.12
CA TRP A 50 10.85 -5.98 9.19
C TRP A 50 11.44 -5.85 7.78
N ARG A 51 10.60 -6.02 6.75
CA ARG A 51 11.07 -5.99 5.35
C ARG A 51 10.24 -5.09 4.44
N LEU A 52 9.00 -4.77 4.83
CA LEU A 52 8.06 -4.03 3.99
C LEU A 52 7.95 -2.58 4.45
N PHE A 53 8.31 -1.65 3.56
CA PHE A 53 8.31 -0.21 3.87
C PHE A 53 7.46 0.57 2.89
N GLY A 54 6.63 1.46 3.43
CA GLY A 54 5.70 2.31 2.68
C GLY A 54 6.15 3.77 2.63
N GLU A 55 6.26 4.32 1.42
CA GLU A 55 6.63 5.71 1.17
C GLU A 55 5.59 6.44 0.33
N SER A 56 5.45 7.74 0.56
CA SER A 56 4.46 8.55 -0.15
C SER A 56 5.05 9.58 -1.10
N ARG A 57 6.37 9.77 -1.10
CA ARG A 57 7.07 10.73 -1.94
C ARG A 57 8.36 10.13 -2.49
N ILE A 58 8.45 10.01 -3.80
CA ILE A 58 9.62 9.43 -4.48
C ILE A 58 10.91 10.18 -4.13
N GLN A 59 10.83 11.51 -4.03
CA GLN A 59 11.99 12.36 -3.72
C GLN A 59 12.56 12.13 -2.31
N GLU A 60 11.70 11.72 -1.36
CA GLU A 60 12.12 11.36 0.00
C GLU A 60 12.58 9.89 0.09
N ALA A 61 11.96 9.00 -0.70
CA ALA A 61 12.24 7.59 -0.68
C ALA A 61 13.60 7.23 -1.31
N VAL A 62 13.91 7.81 -2.48
CA VAL A 62 15.12 7.42 -3.24
C VAL A 62 16.40 7.63 -2.42
N PRO A 63 16.69 8.80 -1.80
CA PRO A 63 17.88 8.94 -0.96
C PRO A 63 17.93 7.94 0.20
N LYS A 64 16.77 7.63 0.82
CA LYS A 64 16.72 6.64 1.91
C LYS A 64 17.01 5.23 1.42
N GLN A 65 16.50 4.86 0.24
CA GLN A 65 16.81 3.57 -0.39
C GLN A 65 18.32 3.43 -0.66
N GLU A 66 18.98 4.52 -1.08
CA GLU A 66 20.43 4.55 -1.27
C GLU A 66 21.20 4.35 0.05
N GLU A 67 20.73 4.98 1.15
CA GLU A 67 21.33 4.84 2.48
C GLU A 67 21.21 3.41 3.08
N VAL A 68 20.23 2.62 2.62
CA VAL A 68 19.98 1.22 3.04
C VAL A 68 20.15 0.21 1.91
N ALA A 69 20.93 0.55 0.87
CA ALA A 69 21.12 -0.29 -0.31
C ALA A 69 21.83 -1.64 -0.02
N ASP A 70 22.52 -1.73 1.12
CA ASP A 70 23.09 -2.97 1.65
C ASP A 70 22.04 -3.98 2.14
N LEU A 71 20.80 -3.54 2.39
CA LEU A 71 19.67 -4.37 2.84
C LEU A 71 18.87 -4.86 1.62
N SER A 72 19.35 -5.90 0.96
CA SER A 72 18.91 -6.32 -0.38
C SER A 72 17.51 -6.96 -0.44
N ASP A 73 16.93 -7.38 0.69
CA ASP A 73 15.63 -8.04 0.80
C ASP A 73 14.48 -7.10 1.23
N LEU A 74 14.72 -5.77 1.19
CA LEU A 74 13.68 -4.78 1.45
C LEU A 74 12.66 -4.72 0.31
N VAL A 75 11.39 -4.68 0.68
CA VAL A 75 10.27 -4.52 -0.26
C VAL A 75 9.67 -3.12 -0.09
N TRP A 76 9.78 -2.32 -1.14
CA TRP A 76 9.34 -0.93 -1.15
C TRP A 76 7.95 -0.79 -1.75
N HIS A 77 7.05 -0.15 -1.01
CA HIS A 77 5.68 0.14 -1.41
C HIS A 77 5.49 1.65 -1.59
N PHE A 78 4.98 2.06 -2.74
CA PHE A 78 4.56 3.44 -2.97
C PHE A 78 3.08 3.59 -2.64
N ILE A 79 2.76 4.45 -1.68
CA ILE A 79 1.39 4.66 -1.17
C ILE A 79 0.90 6.10 -1.31
N GLY A 80 1.72 6.98 -1.89
CA GLY A 80 1.34 8.37 -2.16
C GLY A 80 0.63 8.54 -3.50
N THR A 81 0.04 9.71 -3.75
CA THR A 81 -0.53 10.02 -5.06
C THR A 81 0.57 10.04 -6.12
N LEU A 82 0.43 9.21 -7.15
CA LEU A 82 1.42 9.09 -8.21
C LEU A 82 1.08 10.00 -9.39
N GLN A 83 1.89 11.04 -9.58
CA GLN A 83 1.82 11.85 -10.78
C GLN A 83 2.36 11.08 -11.99
N SER A 84 1.68 11.16 -13.14
CA SER A 84 2.05 10.42 -14.35
C SER A 84 3.49 10.66 -14.82
N ASN A 85 4.04 11.87 -14.63
CA ASN A 85 5.44 12.19 -14.98
C ASN A 85 6.47 11.54 -14.04
N LYS A 86 6.05 11.01 -12.89
CA LYS A 86 6.89 10.30 -11.91
C LYS A 86 6.80 8.77 -12.06
N ALA A 87 5.93 8.26 -12.93
CA ALA A 87 5.66 6.82 -13.08
C ALA A 87 6.94 6.02 -13.37
N LYS A 88 7.82 6.50 -14.26
CA LYS A 88 9.11 5.85 -14.56
C LYS A 88 9.98 5.68 -13.31
N LYS A 89 10.11 6.73 -12.50
CA LYS A 89 10.86 6.66 -11.23
C LYS A 89 10.19 5.72 -10.22
N ALA A 90 8.85 5.70 -10.17
CA ALA A 90 8.14 4.78 -9.29
C ALA A 90 8.43 3.32 -9.66
N ILE A 91 8.40 2.96 -10.94
CA ILE A 91 8.72 1.61 -11.43
C ILE A 91 10.17 1.23 -11.08
N ALA A 92 11.12 2.16 -11.22
CA ALA A 92 12.53 1.89 -10.95
C ALA A 92 12.80 1.59 -9.47
N HIS A 93 12.07 2.20 -8.55
CA HIS A 93 12.39 2.20 -7.12
C HIS A 93 11.40 1.45 -6.23
N PHE A 94 10.22 1.05 -6.73
CA PHE A 94 9.20 0.40 -5.90
C PHE A 94 8.78 -0.95 -6.46
N HIS A 95 8.58 -1.90 -5.57
CA HIS A 95 8.06 -3.23 -5.87
C HIS A 95 6.53 -3.23 -5.97
N TRP A 96 5.89 -2.29 -5.23
CA TRP A 96 4.45 -2.13 -5.17
C TRP A 96 4.06 -0.67 -5.37
N ILE A 97 2.97 -0.44 -6.10
CA ILE A 97 2.33 0.89 -6.26
C ILE A 97 0.85 0.73 -5.89
N HIS A 98 0.43 1.32 -4.77
CA HIS A 98 -0.92 1.15 -4.22
C HIS A 98 -1.93 2.19 -4.73
N SER A 99 -1.47 3.25 -5.35
CA SER A 99 -2.26 4.44 -5.67
C SER A 99 -2.61 4.57 -7.16
N VAL A 100 -2.95 3.44 -7.80
CA VAL A 100 -3.34 3.47 -9.22
C VAL A 100 -4.82 3.86 -9.31
N ASP A 101 -5.09 5.11 -9.63
CA ASP A 101 -6.39 5.76 -9.52
C ASP A 101 -7.12 5.99 -10.86
N SER A 102 -6.54 5.54 -11.97
CA SER A 102 -7.13 5.73 -13.30
C SER A 102 -6.57 4.73 -14.32
N LEU A 103 -7.36 4.44 -15.36
CA LEU A 103 -6.93 3.62 -16.50
C LEU A 103 -5.70 4.21 -17.18
N LYS A 104 -5.68 5.52 -17.38
CA LYS A 104 -4.55 6.23 -17.97
C LYS A 104 -3.24 6.00 -17.21
N LEU A 105 -3.30 6.01 -15.88
CA LEU A 105 -2.12 5.74 -15.05
C LEU A 105 -1.72 4.27 -15.13
N ALA A 106 -2.68 3.33 -15.08
CA ALA A 106 -2.41 1.90 -15.21
C ALA A 106 -1.75 1.55 -16.55
N GLN A 107 -2.29 2.04 -17.67
CA GLN A 107 -1.73 1.87 -19.01
C GLN A 107 -0.33 2.49 -19.15
N ARG A 108 -0.11 3.65 -18.53
CA ARG A 108 1.22 4.27 -18.51
C ARG A 108 2.23 3.45 -17.73
N LEU A 109 1.82 2.90 -16.57
CA LEU A 109 2.68 2.03 -15.78
C LEU A 109 3.00 0.75 -16.55
N ASP A 110 2.04 0.12 -17.22
CA ASP A 110 2.25 -1.08 -18.01
C ASP A 110 3.28 -0.86 -19.14
N ARG A 111 3.08 0.20 -19.95
CA ARG A 111 4.03 0.54 -21.02
C ARG A 111 5.43 0.81 -20.48
N LEU A 112 5.56 1.63 -19.43
CA LEU A 112 6.86 1.96 -18.87
C LEU A 112 7.51 0.74 -18.18
N SER A 113 6.72 -0.18 -17.65
CA SER A 113 7.22 -1.43 -17.07
C SER A 113 7.84 -2.33 -18.14
N GLN A 114 7.26 -2.37 -19.33
CA GLN A 114 7.84 -3.04 -20.51
C GLN A 114 9.20 -2.42 -20.88
N GLU A 115 9.24 -1.09 -20.97
CA GLU A 115 10.46 -0.34 -21.32
C GLU A 115 11.59 -0.55 -20.31
N GLU A 116 11.26 -0.60 -19.02
CA GLU A 116 12.20 -0.78 -17.90
C GLU A 116 12.50 -2.25 -17.55
N HIS A 117 11.90 -3.22 -18.26
CA HIS A 117 12.00 -4.65 -17.98
C HIS A 117 11.69 -5.01 -16.51
N ARG A 118 10.69 -4.35 -15.92
CA ARG A 118 10.21 -4.58 -14.55
C ARG A 118 8.74 -4.90 -14.54
N ARG A 119 8.27 -5.61 -13.53
CA ARG A 119 6.86 -5.96 -13.35
C ARG A 119 6.41 -5.65 -11.93
N PRO A 120 6.08 -4.38 -11.61
CA PRO A 120 5.61 -4.00 -10.29
C PRO A 120 4.23 -4.57 -9.99
N ASN A 121 3.96 -4.80 -8.71
CA ASN A 121 2.63 -5.12 -8.21
C ASN A 121 1.82 -3.83 -8.04
N LEU A 122 0.57 -3.84 -8.49
CA LEU A 122 -0.32 -2.69 -8.43
C LEU A 122 -1.56 -2.99 -7.59
N CYS A 123 -1.96 -2.02 -6.74
CA CYS A 123 -3.30 -1.97 -6.19
C CYS A 123 -4.08 -0.82 -6.84
N LEU A 124 -5.35 -1.06 -7.15
CA LEU A 124 -6.25 -0.03 -7.68
C LEU A 124 -6.84 0.75 -6.52
N GLN A 125 -6.57 2.06 -6.45
CA GLN A 125 -7.08 2.91 -5.38
C GLN A 125 -8.53 3.29 -5.65
N VAL A 126 -9.45 2.86 -4.77
CA VAL A 126 -10.91 3.02 -4.96
C VAL A 126 -11.52 3.88 -3.86
N LYS A 127 -12.46 4.73 -4.25
CA LYS A 127 -13.35 5.47 -3.35
C LYS A 127 -14.65 4.69 -3.18
N VAL A 128 -14.79 3.97 -2.06
CA VAL A 128 -16.01 3.22 -1.74
C VAL A 128 -17.10 4.08 -1.08
N LEU A 129 -16.74 5.31 -0.70
CA LEU A 129 -17.64 6.36 -0.23
C LEU A 129 -17.41 7.64 -1.04
N PRO A 130 -18.42 8.51 -1.17
CA PRO A 130 -18.26 9.80 -1.84
C PRO A 130 -17.10 10.63 -1.24
N ALA A 131 -16.13 10.97 -2.05
CA ALA A 131 -14.98 11.79 -1.67
C ALA A 131 -14.52 12.62 -2.89
N PRO A 132 -15.22 13.72 -3.24
CA PRO A 132 -15.03 14.43 -4.51
C PRO A 132 -13.62 15.00 -4.70
N HIS A 133 -12.91 15.31 -3.60
CA HIS A 133 -11.56 15.90 -3.64
C HIS A 133 -10.42 14.89 -3.44
N LYS A 134 -10.72 13.59 -3.39
CA LYS A 134 -9.69 12.54 -3.23
C LYS A 134 -9.45 11.79 -4.54
N SER A 135 -8.20 11.42 -4.78
CA SER A 135 -7.82 10.48 -5.83
C SER A 135 -8.44 9.10 -5.59
N GLY A 136 -8.65 8.36 -6.65
CA GLY A 136 -9.20 7.01 -6.62
C GLY A 136 -10.36 6.85 -7.60
N TRP A 137 -10.51 5.65 -8.10
CA TRP A 137 -11.62 5.25 -8.95
C TRP A 137 -12.96 5.38 -8.23
N ASN A 138 -14.01 5.81 -8.91
CA ASN A 138 -15.36 5.45 -8.52
C ASN A 138 -15.63 3.99 -8.88
N ILE A 139 -16.54 3.32 -8.16
CA ILE A 139 -16.80 1.89 -8.37
C ILE A 139 -17.25 1.62 -9.81
N ASP A 140 -18.20 2.42 -10.32
CA ASP A 140 -18.72 2.27 -11.70
C ASP A 140 -17.65 2.50 -12.77
N GLU A 141 -16.75 3.47 -12.56
CA GLU A 141 -15.63 3.74 -13.45
C GLU A 141 -14.65 2.55 -13.48
N LEU A 142 -14.32 2.02 -12.30
CA LEU A 142 -13.44 0.84 -12.20
C LEU A 142 -14.07 -0.38 -12.89
N THR A 143 -15.33 -0.67 -12.61
CA THR A 143 -16.03 -1.81 -13.21
C THR A 143 -16.05 -1.73 -14.74
N LYS A 144 -16.31 -0.54 -15.29
CA LYS A 144 -16.27 -0.32 -16.74
C LYS A 144 -14.86 -0.47 -17.34
N ALA A 145 -13.83 -0.18 -16.58
CA ALA A 145 -12.44 -0.26 -17.04
C ALA A 145 -11.80 -1.65 -16.87
N LEU A 146 -12.48 -2.60 -16.21
CA LEU A 146 -11.93 -3.96 -16.01
C LEU A 146 -11.48 -4.63 -17.31
N PRO A 147 -12.25 -4.59 -18.42
CA PRO A 147 -11.82 -5.23 -19.68
C PRO A 147 -10.48 -4.70 -20.20
N GLU A 148 -10.22 -3.39 -20.10
CA GLU A 148 -8.96 -2.78 -20.51
C GLU A 148 -7.83 -3.08 -19.50
N LEU A 149 -8.14 -3.13 -18.21
CA LEU A 149 -7.18 -3.50 -17.17
C LEU A 149 -6.71 -4.97 -17.31
N TYR A 150 -7.57 -5.88 -17.79
CA TYR A 150 -7.19 -7.28 -18.07
C TYR A 150 -6.17 -7.42 -19.20
N GLN A 151 -6.04 -6.44 -20.09
CA GLN A 151 -5.07 -6.47 -21.19
C GLN A 151 -3.65 -6.04 -20.77
N LEU A 152 -3.48 -5.50 -19.57
CA LEU A 152 -2.18 -5.07 -19.07
C LEU A 152 -1.32 -6.30 -18.69
N SER A 153 -0.19 -6.48 -19.36
CA SER A 153 0.62 -7.69 -19.26
C SER A 153 1.98 -7.49 -18.57
N HIS A 154 2.44 -6.24 -18.49
CA HIS A 154 3.75 -5.89 -17.93
C HIS A 154 3.68 -5.42 -16.46
N VAL A 155 2.49 -5.34 -15.90
CA VAL A 155 2.24 -5.09 -14.48
C VAL A 155 1.45 -6.24 -13.85
N ALA A 156 1.49 -6.38 -12.55
CA ALA A 156 0.69 -7.35 -11.82
C ALA A 156 -0.38 -6.63 -11.00
N ILE A 157 -1.64 -6.63 -11.45
CA ILE A 157 -2.75 -6.07 -10.65
C ILE A 157 -3.10 -7.09 -9.57
N ARG A 158 -2.82 -6.72 -8.31
CA ARG A 158 -2.88 -7.59 -7.15
C ARG A 158 -4.10 -7.37 -6.28
N GLY A 159 -4.81 -6.24 -6.43
CA GLY A 159 -5.97 -5.98 -5.61
C GLY A 159 -6.38 -4.52 -5.54
N LEU A 160 -7.04 -4.18 -4.44
CA LEU A 160 -7.54 -2.84 -4.17
C LEU A 160 -6.78 -2.14 -3.05
N MET A 161 -6.78 -0.81 -3.10
CA MET A 161 -6.34 0.05 -1.99
C MET A 161 -7.45 1.04 -1.65
N VAL A 162 -7.74 1.18 -0.35
CA VAL A 162 -8.80 2.07 0.13
C VAL A 162 -8.32 2.91 1.30
N ILE A 163 -8.56 4.21 1.21
CA ILE A 163 -8.35 5.17 2.31
C ILE A 163 -9.70 5.81 2.62
N PRO A 164 -10.27 5.58 3.81
CA PRO A 164 -11.53 6.19 4.22
C PRO A 164 -11.48 7.72 4.16
N PRO A 165 -12.60 8.41 3.94
CA PRO A 165 -12.71 9.85 4.14
C PRO A 165 -12.28 10.26 5.56
N LEU A 166 -11.74 11.47 5.70
CA LEU A 166 -11.43 12.02 7.02
C LEU A 166 -12.73 12.38 7.77
N GLY A 167 -12.68 12.27 9.09
CA GLY A 167 -13.79 12.69 9.97
C GLY A 167 -14.87 11.63 10.19
N LEU A 168 -14.70 10.42 9.66
CA LEU A 168 -15.59 9.30 9.98
C LEU A 168 -15.40 8.86 11.42
N ASN A 169 -16.49 8.50 12.09
CA ASN A 169 -16.43 7.80 13.35
C ASN A 169 -16.06 6.32 13.14
N ARG A 170 -15.84 5.58 14.23
CA ARG A 170 -15.38 4.19 14.20
C ARG A 170 -16.32 3.27 13.41
N GLU A 171 -17.62 3.42 13.59
CA GLU A 171 -18.62 2.58 12.92
C GLU A 171 -18.73 2.92 11.42
N GLU A 172 -18.62 4.20 11.06
CA GLU A 172 -18.59 4.63 9.66
C GLU A 172 -17.33 4.13 8.95
N THR A 173 -16.17 4.18 9.63
CA THR A 173 -14.89 3.65 9.14
C THR A 173 -15.00 2.15 8.91
N ARG A 174 -15.56 1.41 9.88
CA ARG A 174 -15.81 -0.03 9.74
C ARG A 174 -16.70 -0.34 8.54
N ARG A 175 -17.81 0.40 8.38
CA ARG A 175 -18.71 0.24 7.20
C ARG A 175 -17.98 0.54 5.89
N CYS A 176 -17.09 1.53 5.86
CA CYS A 176 -16.26 1.83 4.70
C CYS A 176 -15.39 0.62 4.33
N PHE A 177 -14.69 0.02 5.29
CA PHE A 177 -13.84 -1.15 5.06
C PHE A 177 -14.63 -2.40 4.66
N LEU A 178 -15.82 -2.63 5.22
CA LEU A 178 -16.68 -3.73 4.79
C LEU A 178 -17.16 -3.57 3.35
N LYS A 179 -17.48 -2.35 2.91
CA LYS A 179 -17.79 -2.07 1.50
C LYS A 179 -16.58 -2.34 0.59
N ALA A 180 -15.39 -1.97 1.04
CA ALA A 180 -14.15 -2.26 0.31
C ALA A 180 -13.91 -3.77 0.16
N ALA A 181 -14.08 -4.53 1.24
CA ALA A 181 -13.95 -5.98 1.24
C ALA A 181 -14.98 -6.66 0.34
N HIS A 182 -16.23 -6.18 0.34
CA HIS A 182 -17.26 -6.69 -0.56
C HIS A 182 -16.90 -6.43 -2.02
N LEU A 183 -16.52 -5.20 -2.38
CA LEU A 183 -16.07 -4.86 -3.73
C LEU A 183 -14.87 -5.71 -4.17
N PHE A 184 -13.90 -5.87 -3.28
CA PHE A 184 -12.73 -6.71 -3.54
C PHE A 184 -13.14 -8.15 -3.89
N LYS A 185 -14.02 -8.76 -3.12
CA LYS A 185 -14.53 -10.11 -3.37
C LYS A 185 -15.31 -10.22 -4.68
N THR A 186 -16.13 -9.22 -5.00
CA THR A 186 -16.86 -9.16 -6.27
C THR A 186 -15.89 -9.17 -7.45
N ILE A 187 -14.93 -8.25 -7.45
CA ILE A 187 -13.92 -8.17 -8.52
C ILE A 187 -13.06 -9.44 -8.56
N GLN A 188 -12.65 -9.98 -7.41
CA GLN A 188 -11.86 -11.21 -7.34
C GLN A 188 -12.57 -12.39 -8.04
N ASN A 189 -13.86 -12.54 -7.81
CA ASN A 189 -14.65 -13.60 -8.45
C ASN A 189 -14.82 -13.38 -9.96
N GLU A 190 -15.13 -12.15 -10.37
CA GLU A 190 -15.30 -11.79 -11.79
C GLU A 190 -13.99 -11.88 -12.57
N SER A 191 -12.87 -11.57 -11.96
CA SER A 191 -11.56 -11.51 -12.60
C SER A 191 -10.73 -12.80 -12.50
N ALA A 192 -11.28 -13.88 -11.93
CA ALA A 192 -10.55 -15.12 -11.66
C ALA A 192 -9.87 -15.73 -12.91
N ASN A 193 -10.44 -15.55 -14.09
CA ASN A 193 -9.88 -16.02 -15.36
C ASN A 193 -8.84 -15.06 -15.98
N HIS A 194 -8.68 -13.86 -15.43
CA HIS A 194 -7.82 -12.80 -15.96
C HIS A 194 -6.62 -12.52 -15.05
N TRP A 195 -6.84 -12.51 -13.74
CA TRP A 195 -5.81 -12.24 -12.74
C TRP A 195 -5.65 -13.45 -11.80
N THR A 196 -4.54 -14.15 -11.93
CA THR A 196 -4.23 -15.33 -11.11
C THR A 196 -3.93 -14.98 -9.64
N GLN A 197 -3.60 -13.74 -9.36
CA GLN A 197 -3.18 -13.25 -8.06
C GLN A 197 -3.86 -11.92 -7.68
N PHE A 198 -5.18 -11.86 -7.73
CA PHE A 198 -5.93 -10.73 -7.19
C PHE A 198 -6.31 -11.05 -5.73
N ASP A 199 -5.36 -10.86 -4.83
CA ASP A 199 -5.37 -11.37 -3.46
C ASP A 199 -5.07 -10.32 -2.38
N GLN A 200 -4.85 -9.06 -2.77
CA GLN A 200 -4.44 -8.01 -1.84
C GLN A 200 -5.52 -6.94 -1.65
N LEU A 201 -5.90 -6.73 -0.39
CA LEU A 201 -6.75 -5.62 0.03
C LEU A 201 -5.97 -4.73 1.00
N SER A 202 -5.39 -3.65 0.44
CA SER A 202 -4.57 -2.69 1.17
C SER A 202 -5.45 -1.62 1.80
N MET A 203 -5.63 -1.68 3.11
CA MET A 203 -6.41 -0.70 3.87
C MET A 203 -6.05 -0.73 5.34
N GLY A 204 -6.32 0.37 6.03
CA GLY A 204 -5.97 0.57 7.43
C GLY A 204 -4.73 1.45 7.60
N MET A 205 -4.75 2.22 8.65
CA MET A 205 -3.69 3.13 9.09
C MET A 205 -3.56 3.02 10.61
N SER A 206 -2.61 3.73 11.22
CA SER A 206 -2.35 3.67 12.67
C SER A 206 -3.59 3.93 13.55
N GLY A 207 -4.60 4.63 13.03
CA GLY A 207 -5.81 4.98 13.79
C GLY A 207 -7.01 4.04 13.56
N ASP A 208 -6.93 3.14 12.57
CA ASP A 208 -8.09 2.34 12.14
C ASP A 208 -7.72 0.92 11.64
N TYR A 209 -6.49 0.47 11.91
CA TYR A 209 -6.00 -0.85 11.46
C TYR A 209 -6.79 -2.03 12.06
N GLN A 210 -7.34 -1.87 13.27
CA GLN A 210 -8.15 -2.90 13.90
C GLN A 210 -9.46 -3.12 13.15
N GLU A 211 -10.15 -2.04 12.76
CA GLU A 211 -11.36 -2.06 11.94
C GLU A 211 -11.07 -2.63 10.55
N ALA A 212 -9.93 -2.24 9.96
CA ALA A 212 -9.51 -2.73 8.65
C ALA A 212 -9.20 -4.23 8.68
N SER A 213 -8.44 -4.68 9.68
CA SER A 213 -8.11 -6.10 9.89
C SER A 213 -9.37 -6.93 10.09
N ALA A 214 -10.29 -6.48 10.96
CA ALA A 214 -11.57 -7.16 11.20
C ALA A 214 -12.47 -7.20 9.95
N ALA A 215 -12.32 -6.27 9.02
CA ALA A 215 -13.04 -6.23 7.75
C ALA A 215 -12.38 -7.04 6.63
N GLY A 216 -11.20 -7.63 6.85
CA GLY A 216 -10.51 -8.50 5.89
C GLY A 216 -9.38 -7.82 5.11
N SER A 217 -8.72 -6.78 5.67
CA SER A 217 -7.45 -6.27 5.14
C SER A 217 -6.43 -7.39 4.99
N THR A 218 -5.60 -7.33 3.94
CA THR A 218 -4.48 -8.27 3.75
C THR A 218 -3.12 -7.56 3.88
N ILE A 219 -3.11 -6.22 3.67
CA ILE A 219 -1.96 -5.33 3.91
C ILE A 219 -2.43 -4.13 4.69
#